data_e13903b839604adc290a91073d0b224f
#
_entry.id   e13903b839604adc290a91073d0b224f
#
_cell.length_a   1.000
_cell.length_b   1.000
_cell.length_c   1.000
_cell.angle_alpha   90.00
_cell.angle_beta   90.00
_cell.angle_gamma   90.00
#
_symmetry.space_group_name_H-M   'P 1'
#
loop_
_entity.id
_entity.type
_entity.pdbx_description
1 polymer ?
#
loop_
_entity_poly.entity_id
_entity_poly.type
_entity_poly.pdbx_seq_one_letter_code
_entity_poly.pdbx_strand_id
1 'polypeptide(L)'
;MNWYQKFSVLFCAGLAALSGHAQTAGKYLAPRDQLIAIRAGRLFDARSGTMLSNQVVIVRGDRIVEVGSGVAIPSGASVIDLSNATVMPGMIDAHVHINTGGETEAQRTLIALANAQIDLAAGFTTGLDMDSRGGYNTVDIRDEINSGRVQGPRLQVAGESLNARATNYYPDIRTGRFQEGFIENKNVNGPWLARAAVREAKLHGVDWVKIYTTQDFAGTMHMWTPDATLVNSPSLTFEEVQAVVDEAHRLGLKVACHTYGGEGMASCINAGVDAPNHLLELDQDGIKVLLQKKLPFVATLDDLIALEKGDLEATGGRNSRMKLAEQAIRRAVAAGVPIVFGSGATSAAVPHGKQANQFAVYAKWGLKPTQALQTTYLNAAHMLNYGIEKDIGTIEKGKFADIIAVSGNPLADVSEMERVHFVMKGGTVIRNDFAMLGTGARL
;
A
#
# COMPACT_ATOMS: atom_id res chain seq x y z
N MET A 1 -3.79 44.06 -68.33
CA MET A 1 -4.22 42.77 -68.90
C MET A 1 -4.11 41.74 -67.81
N ASN A 2 -5.26 41.38 -67.29
CA ASN A 2 -5.41 40.58 -66.11
C ASN A 2 -5.32 39.06 -66.38
N TRP A 3 -4.47 38.39 -65.64
CA TRP A 3 -4.43 36.94 -65.65
C TRP A 3 -4.75 36.46 -64.28
N TYR A 4 -6.00 36.14 -64.02
CA TYR A 4 -6.39 35.34 -62.84
C TYR A 4 -6.78 33.95 -63.31
N GLN A 5 -5.87 33.00 -63.12
CA GLN A 5 -6.17 31.60 -63.27
C GLN A 5 -6.89 31.10 -61.99
N LYS A 6 -8.04 30.52 -62.21
CA LYS A 6 -8.84 29.79 -61.24
C LYS A 6 -8.12 28.50 -60.87
N PHE A 7 -7.64 28.41 -59.62
CA PHE A 7 -7.29 27.13 -59.05
C PHE A 7 -8.55 26.53 -58.38
N SER A 8 -9.11 25.52 -59.04
CA SER A 8 -10.10 24.63 -58.42
C SER A 8 -9.37 23.72 -57.43
N VAL A 9 -9.60 23.98 -56.13
CA VAL A 9 -9.13 23.06 -55.07
C VAL A 9 -10.13 21.92 -55.00
N LEU A 10 -9.73 20.76 -55.55
CA LEU A 10 -10.40 19.49 -55.23
C LEU A 10 -10.16 19.18 -53.75
N PHE A 11 -11.21 19.31 -52.92
CA PHE A 11 -11.23 18.78 -51.59
C PHE A 11 -11.39 17.26 -51.68
N CYS A 12 -10.30 16.52 -51.74
CA CYS A 12 -10.33 15.09 -51.45
C CYS A 12 -10.64 14.91 -49.94
N ALA A 13 -11.91 14.68 -49.63
CA ALA A 13 -12.32 14.16 -48.34
C ALA A 13 -11.77 12.74 -48.20
N GLY A 14 -10.53 12.66 -47.77
CA GLY A 14 -9.97 11.42 -47.21
C GLY A 14 -10.75 11.07 -45.98
N LEU A 15 -11.70 10.12 -46.07
CA LEU A 15 -12.16 9.38 -44.91
C LEU A 15 -10.91 8.67 -44.36
N ALA A 16 -10.24 9.32 -43.41
CA ALA A 16 -9.41 8.61 -42.46
C ALA A 16 -10.36 7.67 -41.72
N ALA A 17 -10.42 6.42 -42.17
CA ALA A 17 -10.88 5.33 -41.34
C ALA A 17 -9.97 5.36 -40.09
N LEU A 18 -10.41 6.04 -39.06
CA LEU A 18 -9.97 5.77 -37.69
C LEU A 18 -10.33 4.29 -37.50
N SER A 19 -9.37 3.42 -37.81
CA SER A 19 -9.35 2.08 -37.26
C SER A 19 -9.31 2.30 -35.75
N GLY A 20 -10.51 2.46 -35.17
CA GLY A 20 -10.70 2.33 -33.74
C GLY A 20 -10.13 0.98 -33.39
N HIS A 21 -8.94 0.97 -32.82
CA HIS A 21 -8.55 -0.15 -32.01
C HIS A 21 -9.70 -0.24 -31.01
N ALA A 22 -10.57 -1.23 -31.19
CA ALA A 22 -11.54 -1.59 -30.18
C ALA A 22 -10.69 -1.83 -28.94
N GLN A 23 -10.62 -0.81 -28.08
CA GLN A 23 -10.07 -0.96 -26.75
C GLN A 23 -10.85 -2.15 -26.20
N THR A 24 -10.19 -3.28 -26.07
CA THR A 24 -10.78 -4.44 -25.41
C THR A 24 -11.32 -3.91 -24.09
N ALA A 25 -12.65 -3.82 -24.02
CA ALA A 25 -13.33 -3.41 -22.79
C ALA A 25 -12.66 -4.15 -21.65
N GLY A 26 -12.23 -3.44 -20.60
CA GLY A 26 -11.31 -3.96 -19.61
C GLY A 26 -11.76 -5.31 -19.06
N LYS A 27 -11.09 -6.36 -19.49
CA LYS A 27 -11.42 -7.77 -19.18
C LYS A 27 -11.58 -8.00 -17.66
N TYR A 28 -10.87 -7.19 -16.87
CA TYR A 28 -10.84 -7.30 -15.41
C TYR A 28 -11.71 -6.26 -14.69
N LEU A 29 -12.61 -5.59 -15.41
CA LEU A 29 -13.65 -4.74 -14.83
C LEU A 29 -14.98 -5.48 -14.84
N ALA A 30 -15.75 -5.36 -13.75
CA ALA A 30 -17.08 -5.93 -13.70
C ALA A 30 -18.02 -5.25 -14.73
N PRO A 31 -18.83 -6.01 -15.49
CA PRO A 31 -19.88 -5.43 -16.33
C PRO A 31 -20.81 -4.55 -15.50
N ARG A 32 -21.20 -3.38 -16.03
CA ARG A 32 -22.01 -2.40 -15.28
C ARG A 32 -23.39 -2.92 -14.83
N ASP A 33 -23.95 -3.82 -15.59
CA ASP A 33 -25.26 -4.46 -15.35
C ASP A 33 -25.15 -5.76 -14.55
N GLN A 34 -23.93 -6.26 -14.28
CA GLN A 34 -23.72 -7.44 -13.42
C GLN A 34 -24.39 -7.24 -12.07
N LEU A 35 -25.13 -8.25 -11.63
CA LEU A 35 -25.79 -8.25 -10.35
C LEU A 35 -25.40 -9.50 -9.55
N ILE A 36 -24.79 -9.30 -8.39
CA ILE A 36 -24.33 -10.37 -7.50
C ILE A 36 -24.96 -10.16 -6.12
N ALA A 37 -25.41 -11.25 -5.50
CA ALA A 37 -25.82 -11.30 -4.10
C ALA A 37 -24.86 -12.20 -3.31
N ILE A 38 -24.22 -11.67 -2.27
CA ILE A 38 -23.37 -12.45 -1.37
C ILE A 38 -24.14 -12.71 -0.09
N ARG A 39 -24.34 -14.01 0.27
CA ARG A 39 -24.87 -14.40 1.56
C ARG A 39 -23.71 -14.56 2.53
N ALA A 40 -23.65 -13.74 3.56
CA ALA A 40 -22.60 -13.75 4.58
C ALA A 40 -23.16 -14.32 5.89
N GLY A 41 -22.62 -15.44 6.37
CA GLY A 41 -22.98 -15.95 7.69
C GLY A 41 -22.55 -15.01 8.81
N ARG A 42 -21.36 -14.46 8.68
CA ARG A 42 -20.82 -13.37 9.49
C ARG A 42 -20.31 -12.26 8.57
N LEU A 43 -20.49 -11.02 8.99
CA LEU A 43 -19.93 -9.84 8.30
C LEU A 43 -19.26 -8.94 9.34
N PHE A 44 -17.98 -8.63 9.12
CA PHE A 44 -17.25 -7.67 9.96
C PHE A 44 -17.63 -6.24 9.59
N ASP A 45 -18.27 -5.55 10.52
CA ASP A 45 -18.48 -4.11 10.42
C ASP A 45 -17.24 -3.37 10.95
N ALA A 46 -16.42 -2.86 10.03
CA ALA A 46 -15.17 -2.19 10.39
C ALA A 46 -15.40 -0.89 11.18
N ARG A 47 -16.56 -0.21 11.04
CA ARG A 47 -16.84 1.03 11.79
C ARG A 47 -17.09 0.75 13.26
N SER A 48 -18.01 -0.16 13.55
CA SER A 48 -18.33 -0.52 14.94
C SER A 48 -17.30 -1.49 15.52
N GLY A 49 -16.52 -2.18 14.69
CA GLY A 49 -15.60 -3.22 15.11
C GLY A 49 -16.30 -4.48 15.60
N THR A 50 -17.54 -4.72 15.18
CA THR A 50 -18.36 -5.84 15.61
C THR A 50 -18.64 -6.82 14.48
N MET A 51 -19.10 -8.02 14.84
CA MET A 51 -19.49 -9.06 13.90
C MET A 51 -21.01 -9.10 13.76
N LEU A 52 -21.53 -8.84 12.57
CA LEU A 52 -22.94 -8.95 12.22
C LEU A 52 -23.24 -10.36 11.70
N SER A 53 -24.43 -10.90 12.01
CA SER A 53 -24.84 -12.24 11.56
C SER A 53 -25.81 -12.16 10.40
N ASN A 54 -25.73 -13.14 9.49
CA ASN A 54 -26.71 -13.38 8.42
C ASN A 54 -27.00 -12.12 7.57
N GLN A 55 -25.95 -11.55 7.01
CA GLN A 55 -26.06 -10.39 6.13
C GLN A 55 -26.15 -10.81 4.67
N VAL A 56 -26.85 -10.00 3.87
CA VAL A 56 -26.81 -10.07 2.40
C VAL A 56 -26.17 -8.82 1.87
N VAL A 57 -25.19 -8.96 0.97
CA VAL A 57 -24.55 -7.84 0.26
C VAL A 57 -24.94 -7.92 -1.20
N ILE A 58 -25.57 -6.87 -1.72
CA ILE A 58 -25.92 -6.76 -3.15
C ILE A 58 -24.89 -5.87 -3.84
N VAL A 59 -24.30 -6.41 -4.90
CA VAL A 59 -23.31 -5.75 -5.73
C VAL A 59 -23.87 -5.55 -7.13
N ARG A 60 -23.77 -4.33 -7.67
CA ARG A 60 -24.07 -4.01 -9.07
C ARG A 60 -22.84 -3.39 -9.72
N GLY A 61 -22.36 -4.01 -10.80
CA GLY A 61 -21.10 -3.61 -11.41
C GLY A 61 -19.97 -3.68 -10.37
N ASP A 62 -19.29 -2.58 -10.16
CA ASP A 62 -18.16 -2.47 -9.22
C ASP A 62 -18.55 -1.97 -7.82
N ARG A 63 -19.86 -1.70 -7.56
CA ARG A 63 -20.33 -1.06 -6.33
C ARG A 63 -21.27 -1.91 -5.50
N ILE A 64 -21.18 -1.76 -4.18
CA ILE A 64 -22.16 -2.24 -3.23
C ILE A 64 -23.39 -1.33 -3.31
N VAL A 65 -24.56 -1.90 -3.59
CA VAL A 65 -25.79 -1.13 -3.70
C VAL A 65 -26.69 -1.28 -2.46
N GLU A 66 -26.56 -2.41 -1.73
CA GLU A 66 -27.32 -2.66 -0.51
C GLU A 66 -26.61 -3.67 0.38
N VAL A 67 -26.75 -3.54 1.71
CA VAL A 67 -26.27 -4.50 2.70
C VAL A 67 -27.19 -4.53 3.93
N GLY A 68 -27.49 -5.71 4.44
CA GLY A 68 -28.30 -5.87 5.64
C GLY A 68 -28.83 -7.29 5.84
N SER A 69 -29.38 -7.59 7.02
CA SER A 69 -29.94 -8.92 7.36
C SER A 69 -31.30 -9.20 6.72
N GLY A 70 -32.04 -8.16 6.34
CA GLY A 70 -33.37 -8.27 5.71
C GLY A 70 -33.38 -7.99 4.22
N VAL A 71 -32.21 -7.87 3.59
CA VAL A 71 -32.10 -7.54 2.17
C VAL A 71 -32.61 -8.70 1.30
N ALA A 72 -33.58 -8.42 0.45
CA ALA A 72 -34.07 -9.40 -0.52
C ALA A 72 -33.09 -9.56 -1.67
N ILE A 73 -32.84 -10.80 -2.07
CA ILE A 73 -32.00 -11.08 -3.23
C ILE A 73 -32.82 -10.79 -4.50
N PRO A 74 -32.37 -9.84 -5.34
CA PRO A 74 -33.07 -9.50 -6.56
C PRO A 74 -33.16 -10.70 -7.53
N SER A 75 -34.27 -10.81 -8.26
CA SER A 75 -34.39 -11.78 -9.36
C SER A 75 -33.30 -11.56 -10.40
N GLY A 76 -32.66 -12.64 -10.84
CA GLY A 76 -31.56 -12.59 -11.81
C GLY A 76 -30.18 -12.30 -11.21
N ALA A 77 -30.06 -12.09 -9.90
CA ALA A 77 -28.76 -11.97 -9.27
C ALA A 77 -28.03 -13.33 -9.21
N SER A 78 -26.75 -13.34 -9.56
CA SER A 78 -25.87 -14.47 -9.28
C SER A 78 -25.60 -14.54 -7.77
N VAL A 79 -25.85 -15.69 -7.15
CA VAL A 79 -25.68 -15.85 -5.71
C VAL A 79 -24.33 -16.48 -5.38
N ILE A 80 -23.58 -15.82 -4.51
CA ILE A 80 -22.35 -16.36 -3.89
C ILE A 80 -22.71 -16.69 -2.44
N ASP A 81 -22.66 -17.98 -2.11
CA ASP A 81 -23.00 -18.45 -0.77
C ASP A 81 -21.75 -18.52 0.13
N LEU A 82 -21.65 -17.59 1.06
CA LEU A 82 -20.63 -17.50 2.11
C LEU A 82 -21.28 -17.60 3.50
N SER A 83 -22.40 -18.33 3.62
CA SER A 83 -23.16 -18.49 4.88
C SER A 83 -22.37 -19.17 6.00
N ASN A 84 -21.30 -19.91 5.67
CA ASN A 84 -20.39 -20.54 6.64
C ASN A 84 -19.09 -19.75 6.84
N ALA A 85 -18.97 -18.56 6.27
CA ALA A 85 -17.76 -17.75 6.28
C ALA A 85 -17.94 -16.41 7.00
N THR A 86 -16.82 -15.72 7.25
CA THR A 86 -16.78 -14.33 7.67
C THR A 86 -16.39 -13.46 6.50
N VAL A 87 -17.32 -12.62 6.07
CA VAL A 87 -17.13 -11.64 5.00
C VAL A 87 -16.61 -10.35 5.58
N MET A 88 -15.60 -9.76 4.93
CA MET A 88 -14.88 -8.58 5.40
C MET A 88 -14.58 -7.64 4.23
N PRO A 89 -14.28 -6.35 4.47
CA PRO A 89 -13.74 -5.50 3.43
C PRO A 89 -12.41 -6.07 2.91
N GLY A 90 -12.05 -5.77 1.67
CA GLY A 90 -10.72 -6.05 1.17
C GLY A 90 -9.65 -5.36 2.01
N MET A 91 -8.55 -6.06 2.29
CA MET A 91 -7.43 -5.51 3.06
C MET A 91 -6.70 -4.40 2.28
N ILE A 92 -6.12 -3.46 3.03
CA ILE A 92 -5.32 -2.37 2.51
C ILE A 92 -3.91 -2.52 3.09
N ASP A 93 -2.92 -2.63 2.21
CA ASP A 93 -1.50 -2.52 2.57
C ASP A 93 -1.00 -1.13 2.22
N ALA A 94 -0.78 -0.31 3.23
CA ALA A 94 -0.40 1.09 3.07
C ALA A 94 1.12 1.33 3.00
N HIS A 95 1.91 0.26 2.90
CA HIS A 95 3.34 0.31 2.63
C HIS A 95 3.82 -1.01 2.04
N VAL A 96 3.88 -1.09 0.74
CA VAL A 96 4.40 -2.25 0.01
C VAL A 96 5.41 -1.78 -1.04
N HIS A 97 6.32 -2.64 -1.47
CA HIS A 97 7.23 -2.42 -2.59
C HIS A 97 6.98 -3.49 -3.65
N ILE A 98 6.08 -3.24 -4.58
CA ILE A 98 5.76 -4.21 -5.63
C ILE A 98 6.92 -4.43 -6.59
N ASN A 99 7.75 -3.39 -6.81
CA ASN A 99 8.96 -3.51 -7.60
C ASN A 99 10.13 -3.98 -6.72
N THR A 100 10.54 -5.22 -6.89
CA THR A 100 11.52 -5.89 -6.00
C THR A 100 12.83 -6.27 -6.68
N GLY A 101 13.05 -5.83 -7.91
CA GLY A 101 14.28 -6.12 -8.64
C GLY A 101 14.05 -6.41 -10.12
N GLY A 102 15.08 -6.88 -10.79
CA GLY A 102 15.14 -7.09 -12.23
C GLY A 102 16.24 -6.26 -12.86
N GLU A 103 16.93 -6.82 -13.86
CA GLU A 103 18.07 -6.16 -14.52
C GLU A 103 17.62 -5.07 -15.49
N THR A 104 16.44 -5.26 -16.10
CA THR A 104 15.86 -4.30 -17.05
C THR A 104 14.56 -3.71 -16.52
N GLU A 105 14.18 -2.54 -16.99
CA GLU A 105 12.90 -1.92 -16.63
C GLU A 105 11.70 -2.83 -16.98
N ALA A 106 11.75 -3.50 -18.13
CA ALA A 106 10.72 -4.46 -18.54
C ALA A 106 10.60 -5.62 -17.54
N GLN A 107 11.72 -6.19 -17.08
CA GLN A 107 11.70 -7.23 -16.06
C GLN A 107 11.15 -6.72 -14.74
N ARG A 108 11.57 -5.54 -14.29
CA ARG A 108 11.06 -4.90 -13.08
C ARG A 108 9.55 -4.70 -13.15
N THR A 109 9.04 -4.23 -14.29
CA THR A 109 7.60 -4.03 -14.51
C THR A 109 6.82 -5.35 -14.42
N LEU A 110 7.33 -6.43 -15.04
CA LEU A 110 6.68 -7.74 -15.00
C LEU A 110 6.69 -8.35 -13.59
N ILE A 111 7.80 -8.22 -12.86
CA ILE A 111 7.92 -8.67 -11.47
C ILE A 111 6.95 -7.88 -10.59
N ALA A 112 6.91 -6.57 -10.73
CA ALA A 112 6.02 -5.72 -9.95
C ALA A 112 4.54 -6.03 -10.19
N LEU A 113 4.15 -6.29 -11.44
CA LEU A 113 2.79 -6.73 -11.76
C LEU A 113 2.47 -8.10 -11.12
N ALA A 114 3.40 -9.05 -11.19
CA ALA A 114 3.22 -10.37 -10.58
C ALA A 114 3.07 -10.26 -9.05
N ASN A 115 3.89 -9.45 -8.38
CA ASN A 115 3.79 -9.19 -6.95
C ASN A 115 2.44 -8.57 -6.58
N ALA A 116 1.98 -7.56 -7.31
CA ALA A 116 0.68 -6.94 -7.10
C ALA A 116 -0.48 -7.96 -7.26
N GLN A 117 -0.37 -8.89 -8.20
CA GLN A 117 -1.35 -9.97 -8.38
C GLN A 117 -1.34 -10.98 -7.23
N ILE A 118 -0.16 -11.30 -6.69
CA ILE A 118 -0.01 -12.16 -5.51
C ILE A 118 -0.68 -11.50 -4.29
N ASP A 119 -0.46 -10.20 -4.09
CA ASP A 119 -1.08 -9.45 -2.99
C ASP A 119 -2.60 -9.41 -3.12
N LEU A 120 -3.11 -9.18 -4.33
CA LEU A 120 -4.55 -9.24 -4.59
C LEU A 120 -5.13 -10.63 -4.27
N ALA A 121 -4.46 -11.71 -4.69
CA ALA A 121 -4.91 -13.07 -4.43
C ALA A 121 -4.88 -13.44 -2.93
N ALA A 122 -4.01 -12.79 -2.15
CA ALA A 122 -3.96 -12.90 -0.69
C ALA A 122 -5.02 -12.06 0.03
N GLY A 123 -5.80 -11.23 -0.69
CA GLY A 123 -6.89 -10.44 -0.14
C GLY A 123 -6.58 -8.95 0.04
N PHE A 124 -5.39 -8.49 -0.34
CA PHE A 124 -5.06 -7.06 -0.36
C PHE A 124 -5.62 -6.43 -1.63
N THR A 125 -6.83 -5.88 -1.54
CA THR A 125 -7.51 -5.28 -2.70
C THR A 125 -7.04 -3.87 -3.00
N THR A 126 -6.33 -3.24 -2.06
CA THR A 126 -5.73 -1.91 -2.21
C THR A 126 -4.30 -1.93 -1.66
N GLY A 127 -3.37 -1.27 -2.35
CA GLY A 127 -1.97 -1.11 -1.94
C GLY A 127 -1.45 0.30 -2.17
N LEU A 128 -0.49 0.72 -1.34
CA LEU A 128 0.33 1.90 -1.58
C LEU A 128 1.78 1.46 -1.83
N ASP A 129 2.20 1.52 -3.09
CA ASP A 129 3.59 1.29 -3.47
C ASP A 129 4.45 2.48 -3.07
N MET A 130 5.37 2.24 -2.14
CA MET A 130 6.13 3.28 -1.45
C MET A 130 7.46 3.65 -2.12
N ASP A 131 7.88 2.88 -3.14
CA ASP A 131 9.12 3.15 -3.86
C ASP A 131 9.22 2.22 -5.06
N SER A 132 9.24 2.78 -6.26
CA SER A 132 9.37 2.00 -7.50
C SER A 132 10.79 1.47 -7.75
N ARG A 133 11.72 1.73 -6.86
CA ARG A 133 13.12 1.30 -6.99
C ARG A 133 13.77 1.70 -8.32
N GLY A 134 13.58 2.95 -8.67
CA GLY A 134 14.04 3.57 -9.90
C GLY A 134 12.95 3.69 -10.97
N GLY A 135 12.69 4.92 -11.40
CA GLY A 135 11.71 5.26 -12.42
C GLY A 135 10.27 5.32 -11.94
N TYR A 136 9.34 5.15 -12.86
CA TYR A 136 7.90 5.36 -12.64
C TYR A 136 7.03 4.23 -13.21
N ASN A 137 7.59 3.05 -13.46
CA ASN A 137 6.88 1.91 -14.03
C ASN A 137 5.67 1.44 -13.22
N THR A 138 5.65 1.71 -11.91
CA THR A 138 4.50 1.37 -11.04
C THR A 138 3.30 2.28 -11.31
N VAL A 139 3.51 3.48 -11.87
CA VAL A 139 2.44 4.36 -12.39
C VAL A 139 1.74 3.68 -13.57
N ASP A 140 2.50 3.14 -14.52
CA ASP A 140 1.95 2.42 -15.67
C ASP A 140 1.16 1.18 -15.22
N ILE A 141 1.69 0.42 -14.26
CA ILE A 141 0.99 -0.75 -13.69
C ILE A 141 -0.34 -0.33 -13.06
N ARG A 142 -0.36 0.72 -12.25
CA ARG A 142 -1.60 1.28 -11.67
C ARG A 142 -2.62 1.61 -12.77
N ASP A 143 -2.19 2.31 -13.80
CA ASP A 143 -3.05 2.79 -14.86
C ASP A 143 -3.59 1.63 -15.73
N GLU A 144 -2.76 0.61 -15.97
CA GLU A 144 -3.19 -0.60 -16.67
C GLU A 144 -4.19 -1.44 -15.85
N ILE A 145 -4.02 -1.50 -14.52
CA ILE A 145 -4.99 -2.13 -13.62
C ILE A 145 -6.31 -1.32 -13.61
N ASN A 146 -6.24 0.00 -13.53
CA ASN A 146 -7.41 0.87 -13.52
C ASN A 146 -8.19 0.80 -14.84
N SER A 147 -7.50 0.63 -15.96
CA SER A 147 -8.14 0.42 -17.27
C SER A 147 -8.78 -0.97 -17.42
N GLY A 148 -8.48 -1.91 -16.51
CA GLY A 148 -8.93 -3.29 -16.56
C GLY A 148 -8.22 -4.15 -17.62
N ARG A 149 -7.12 -3.69 -18.21
CA ARG A 149 -6.31 -4.50 -19.15
C ARG A 149 -5.51 -5.57 -18.45
N VAL A 150 -5.08 -5.31 -17.21
CA VAL A 150 -4.42 -6.30 -16.36
C VAL A 150 -5.12 -6.41 -15.01
N GLN A 151 -4.99 -7.57 -14.38
CA GLN A 151 -5.52 -7.81 -13.05
C GLN A 151 -4.55 -7.29 -11.99
N GLY A 152 -5.07 -6.67 -10.93
CA GLY A 152 -4.30 -6.22 -9.79
C GLY A 152 -5.16 -5.47 -8.76
N PRO A 153 -4.60 -5.13 -7.59
CA PRO A 153 -5.27 -4.33 -6.57
C PRO A 153 -5.46 -2.88 -7.04
N ARG A 154 -6.22 -2.09 -6.30
CA ARG A 154 -6.18 -0.63 -6.44
C ARG A 154 -4.85 -0.14 -5.92
N LEU A 155 -4.09 0.56 -6.74
CA LEU A 155 -2.81 1.08 -6.33
C LEU A 155 -2.85 2.61 -6.17
N GLN A 156 -2.17 3.10 -5.14
CA GLN A 156 -1.56 4.41 -5.12
C GLN A 156 -0.05 4.21 -5.17
N VAL A 157 0.67 5.11 -5.80
CA VAL A 157 2.09 4.91 -6.10
C VAL A 157 2.91 6.16 -5.80
N ALA A 158 4.10 5.97 -5.24
CA ALA A 158 5.04 7.06 -4.95
C ALA A 158 6.08 7.27 -6.06
N GLY A 159 6.26 6.29 -6.95
CA GLY A 159 7.31 6.35 -7.96
C GLY A 159 8.71 6.29 -7.34
N GLU A 160 9.65 7.01 -7.93
CA GLU A 160 11.02 7.09 -7.46
C GLU A 160 11.12 7.86 -6.14
N SER A 161 11.76 7.29 -5.14
CA SER A 161 11.95 7.92 -3.85
C SER A 161 13.03 9.01 -3.88
N LEU A 162 12.94 9.96 -2.95
CA LEU A 162 13.87 11.07 -2.82
C LEU A 162 14.78 10.90 -1.60
N ASN A 163 16.06 11.16 -1.78
CA ASN A 163 17.05 11.12 -0.71
C ASN A 163 18.18 12.14 -0.93
N ALA A 164 18.97 12.42 0.08
CA ALA A 164 20.14 13.25 -0.07
C ALA A 164 21.32 12.45 -0.68
N ARG A 165 22.08 13.10 -1.56
CA ARG A 165 23.31 12.51 -2.09
C ARG A 165 24.32 12.29 -0.96
N ALA A 166 25.17 11.29 -1.12
CA ALA A 166 26.19 10.87 -0.15
C ALA A 166 25.66 10.12 1.08
N THR A 167 24.35 10.01 1.28
CA THR A 167 23.78 9.18 2.33
C THR A 167 23.50 7.75 1.85
N ASN A 168 23.52 7.52 0.54
CA ASN A 168 23.31 6.21 -0.10
C ASN A 168 24.60 5.46 -0.45
N TYR A 169 25.77 6.00 -0.09
CA TYR A 169 27.05 5.38 -0.42
C TYR A 169 27.57 4.55 0.75
N TYR A 170 27.82 3.27 0.49
CA TYR A 170 28.46 2.36 1.45
C TYR A 170 29.89 2.07 1.01
N PRO A 171 30.85 2.05 1.94
CA PRO A 171 32.13 1.45 1.64
C PRO A 171 31.91 -0.07 1.43
N ASP A 172 32.20 -0.58 0.25
CA ASP A 172 32.40 -2.00 0.10
C ASP A 172 33.64 -2.41 0.91
N ILE A 173 33.41 -3.12 2.01
CA ILE A 173 34.46 -3.55 2.94
C ILE A 173 35.55 -4.38 2.24
N ARG A 174 35.21 -5.07 1.14
CA ARG A 174 36.14 -5.90 0.38
C ARG A 174 37.03 -5.11 -0.57
N THR A 175 36.51 -4.05 -1.15
CA THR A 175 37.20 -3.27 -2.19
C THR A 175 37.59 -1.87 -1.74
N GLY A 176 37.10 -1.39 -0.60
CA GLY A 176 37.28 -0.02 -0.11
C GLY A 176 36.63 1.03 -1.03
N ARG A 177 35.81 0.61 -2.01
CA ARG A 177 35.10 1.49 -2.92
C ARG A 177 33.72 1.78 -2.36
N PHE A 178 33.26 3.00 -2.55
CA PHE A 178 31.87 3.35 -2.28
C PHE A 178 31.01 2.76 -3.37
N GLN A 179 30.01 1.96 -2.98
CA GLN A 179 28.95 1.52 -3.90
C GLN A 179 27.72 2.38 -3.65
N GLU A 180 27.05 2.74 -4.71
CA GLU A 180 25.71 3.30 -4.63
C GLU A 180 24.79 2.24 -4.01
N GLY A 181 23.98 2.65 -3.02
CA GLY A 181 23.07 1.72 -2.34
C GLY A 181 22.10 1.07 -3.31
N PHE A 182 21.49 -0.05 -2.90
CA PHE A 182 20.56 -0.86 -3.66
C PHE A 182 19.31 -0.11 -4.15
N ILE A 183 19.01 1.06 -3.60
CA ILE A 183 17.86 1.86 -3.93
C ILE A 183 18.33 2.99 -4.83
N GLU A 184 17.92 2.95 -6.08
CA GLU A 184 18.06 4.06 -7.01
C GLU A 184 17.11 5.17 -6.57
N ASN A 185 17.56 6.01 -5.67
CA ASN A 185 16.83 7.17 -5.18
C ASN A 185 17.23 8.40 -5.99
N LYS A 186 16.28 9.28 -6.24
CA LYS A 186 16.57 10.58 -6.79
C LYS A 186 17.28 11.45 -5.74
N ASN A 187 18.50 11.84 -6.02
CA ASN A 187 19.27 12.69 -5.13
C ASN A 187 18.78 14.14 -5.16
N VAL A 188 18.38 14.64 -3.99
CA VAL A 188 17.90 16.01 -3.82
C VAL A 188 18.72 16.71 -2.74
N ASN A 189 19.67 17.55 -3.14
CA ASN A 189 20.52 18.31 -2.23
C ASN A 189 20.10 19.78 -2.27
N GLY A 190 19.45 20.22 -1.21
CA GLY A 190 18.91 21.55 -1.05
C GLY A 190 17.41 21.66 -1.38
N PRO A 191 16.71 22.60 -0.72
CA PRO A 191 15.27 22.77 -0.83
C PRO A 191 14.74 22.99 -2.25
N TRP A 192 15.54 23.64 -3.11
CA TRP A 192 15.14 23.90 -4.50
C TRP A 192 15.13 22.64 -5.35
N LEU A 193 16.12 21.75 -5.20
CA LEU A 193 16.16 20.47 -5.89
C LEU A 193 15.06 19.53 -5.36
N ALA A 194 14.79 19.57 -4.07
CA ALA A 194 13.69 18.84 -3.46
C ALA A 194 12.34 19.26 -4.08
N ARG A 195 12.04 20.55 -4.20
CA ARG A 195 10.83 21.03 -4.89
C ARG A 195 10.78 20.65 -6.37
N ALA A 196 11.93 20.72 -7.07
CA ALA A 196 11.99 20.32 -8.48
C ALA A 196 11.67 18.83 -8.67
N ALA A 197 12.21 17.97 -7.79
CA ALA A 197 11.95 16.53 -7.81
C ALA A 197 10.47 16.20 -7.54
N VAL A 198 9.82 16.90 -6.62
CA VAL A 198 8.36 16.74 -6.37
C VAL A 198 7.54 17.11 -7.61
N ARG A 199 7.90 18.18 -8.33
CA ARG A 199 7.24 18.58 -9.58
C ARG A 199 7.42 17.55 -10.67
N GLU A 200 8.60 16.96 -10.77
CA GLU A 200 8.89 15.89 -11.72
C GLU A 200 8.08 14.62 -11.39
N ALA A 201 8.05 14.20 -10.12
CA ALA A 201 7.19 13.09 -9.68
C ALA A 201 5.72 13.34 -10.03
N LYS A 202 5.21 14.57 -9.80
CA LYS A 202 3.86 14.96 -10.21
C LYS A 202 3.64 14.88 -11.72
N LEU A 203 4.62 15.27 -12.52
CA LEU A 203 4.55 15.19 -13.98
C LEU A 203 4.42 13.74 -14.45
N HIS A 204 5.07 12.81 -13.77
CA HIS A 204 4.96 11.37 -14.04
C HIS A 204 3.67 10.74 -13.51
N GLY A 205 2.82 11.50 -12.80
CA GLY A 205 1.50 11.04 -12.39
C GLY A 205 1.47 10.24 -11.09
N VAL A 206 2.46 10.38 -10.21
CA VAL A 206 2.42 9.73 -8.90
C VAL A 206 1.30 10.27 -8.01
N ASP A 207 0.90 9.49 -7.02
CA ASP A 207 -0.11 9.85 -6.02
C ASP A 207 0.52 10.37 -4.72
N TRP A 208 1.76 9.95 -4.46
CA TRP A 208 2.55 10.21 -3.27
C TRP A 208 3.98 10.60 -3.63
N VAL A 209 4.69 11.16 -2.66
CA VAL A 209 6.15 11.31 -2.70
C VAL A 209 6.73 10.51 -1.56
N LYS A 210 7.71 9.65 -1.84
CA LYS A 210 8.46 8.92 -0.81
C LYS A 210 9.79 9.61 -0.55
N ILE A 211 10.12 9.81 0.72
CA ILE A 211 11.42 10.31 1.16
C ILE A 211 12.06 9.38 2.20
N TYR A 212 13.37 9.49 2.34
CA TYR A 212 14.13 8.83 3.39
C TYR A 212 14.83 9.89 4.23
N THR A 213 14.57 9.90 5.53
CA THR A 213 15.19 10.85 6.48
C THR A 213 16.19 10.20 7.43
N THR A 214 16.20 8.89 7.53
CA THR A 214 17.28 8.13 8.15
C THR A 214 17.81 7.10 7.17
N GLN A 215 19.09 6.79 7.31
CA GLN A 215 19.80 5.82 6.50
C GLN A 215 19.61 4.41 7.11
N ASP A 216 19.11 3.45 6.33
CA ASP A 216 18.97 2.06 6.77
C ASP A 216 19.72 1.04 5.92
N PHE A 217 20.55 1.53 4.97
CA PHE A 217 21.12 0.69 3.93
C PHE A 217 22.49 0.11 4.24
N ALA A 218 23.05 0.43 5.40
CA ALA A 218 24.42 0.02 5.75
C ALA A 218 24.57 -1.48 6.09
N GLY A 219 23.52 -2.27 5.88
CA GLY A 219 23.51 -3.66 6.33
C GLY A 219 23.51 -3.76 7.86
N THR A 220 23.20 -4.93 8.38
CA THR A 220 22.99 -5.14 9.82
C THR A 220 24.19 -4.78 10.68
N MET A 221 25.40 -5.01 10.16
CA MET A 221 26.64 -4.75 10.91
C MET A 221 26.94 -3.27 11.21
N HIS A 222 26.38 -2.35 10.43
CA HIS A 222 26.60 -0.91 10.60
C HIS A 222 25.41 -0.18 11.24
N MET A 223 24.32 -0.90 11.50
CA MET A 223 23.13 -0.33 12.11
C MET A 223 23.21 -0.21 13.63
N TRP A 224 24.21 -0.81 14.25
CA TRP A 224 24.30 -0.91 15.71
C TRP A 224 25.66 -0.42 16.22
N THR A 225 25.63 0.37 17.28
CA THR A 225 26.83 0.72 18.03
C THR A 225 27.27 -0.47 18.92
N PRO A 226 28.50 -0.46 19.45
CA PRO A 226 28.98 -1.52 20.34
C PRO A 226 28.13 -1.72 21.61
N ASP A 227 27.41 -0.70 22.06
CA ASP A 227 26.48 -0.76 23.18
C ASP A 227 25.04 -1.14 22.78
N ALA A 228 24.84 -1.54 21.52
CA ALA A 228 23.56 -1.96 20.94
C ALA A 228 22.52 -0.83 20.80
N THR A 229 22.95 0.39 20.61
CA THR A 229 22.10 1.52 20.21
C THR A 229 21.96 1.55 18.69
N LEU A 230 20.75 1.83 18.18
CA LEU A 230 20.50 1.96 16.76
C LEU A 230 21.18 3.21 16.19
N VAL A 231 21.90 3.06 15.10
CA VAL A 231 22.53 4.18 14.41
C VAL A 231 21.52 4.86 13.50
N ASN A 232 21.13 6.07 13.81
CA ASN A 232 20.21 6.89 13.04
C ASN A 232 20.95 8.04 12.37
N SER A 233 21.61 7.77 11.24
CA SER A 233 22.24 8.83 10.45
C SER A 233 21.19 9.63 9.69
N PRO A 234 20.99 10.94 9.94
CA PRO A 234 20.05 11.74 9.19
C PRO A 234 20.51 11.88 7.73
N SER A 235 19.56 11.88 6.80
CA SER A 235 19.86 12.05 5.38
C SER A 235 19.44 13.41 4.85
N LEU A 236 18.16 13.74 4.91
CA LEU A 236 17.63 15.06 4.53
C LEU A 236 17.63 16.00 5.72
N THR A 237 17.97 17.25 5.51
CA THR A 237 17.81 18.31 6.52
C THR A 237 16.31 18.63 6.72
N PHE A 238 15.99 19.31 7.83
CA PHE A 238 14.61 19.73 8.07
C PHE A 238 14.08 20.63 6.94
N GLU A 239 14.88 21.55 6.42
CA GLU A 239 14.52 22.47 5.34
C GLU A 239 14.22 21.73 4.02
N GLU A 240 14.94 20.65 3.74
CA GLU A 240 14.70 19.80 2.56
C GLU A 240 13.40 19.03 2.72
N VAL A 241 13.17 18.40 3.88
CA VAL A 241 11.91 17.71 4.19
C VAL A 241 10.73 18.67 4.11
N GLN A 242 10.85 19.86 4.71
CA GLN A 242 9.80 20.89 4.67
C GLN A 242 9.51 21.32 3.23
N ALA A 243 10.55 21.48 2.40
CA ALA A 243 10.37 21.85 1.00
C ALA A 243 9.65 20.78 0.19
N VAL A 244 9.92 19.49 0.46
CA VAL A 244 9.16 18.37 -0.14
C VAL A 244 7.71 18.43 0.27
N VAL A 245 7.43 18.54 1.57
CA VAL A 245 6.06 18.55 2.12
C VAL A 245 5.25 19.71 1.56
N ASP A 246 5.79 20.94 1.62
CA ASP A 246 5.12 22.12 1.11
C ASP A 246 4.77 22.00 -0.38
N GLU A 247 5.73 21.53 -1.19
CA GLU A 247 5.52 21.41 -2.63
C GLU A 247 4.55 20.29 -2.99
N ALA A 248 4.67 19.15 -2.30
CA ALA A 248 3.76 18.01 -2.50
C ALA A 248 2.31 18.39 -2.16
N HIS A 249 2.09 18.98 -0.99
CA HIS A 249 0.75 19.41 -0.57
C HIS A 249 0.17 20.47 -1.50
N ARG A 250 0.99 21.44 -1.96
CA ARG A 250 0.58 22.44 -2.94
C ARG A 250 0.09 21.81 -4.26
N LEU A 251 0.66 20.65 -4.64
CA LEU A 251 0.34 19.93 -5.86
C LEU A 251 -0.73 18.82 -5.66
N GLY A 252 -1.29 18.69 -4.44
CA GLY A 252 -2.28 17.68 -4.10
C GLY A 252 -1.71 16.27 -3.96
N LEU A 253 -0.40 16.17 -3.72
CA LEU A 253 0.28 14.92 -3.36
C LEU A 253 0.38 14.81 -1.84
N LYS A 254 0.53 13.58 -1.34
CA LYS A 254 0.90 13.29 0.04
C LYS A 254 2.37 12.83 0.11
N VAL A 255 2.94 12.90 1.31
CA VAL A 255 4.35 12.54 1.55
C VAL A 255 4.43 11.38 2.52
N ALA A 256 5.16 10.33 2.13
CA ALA A 256 5.53 9.21 2.97
C ALA A 256 7.03 9.29 3.32
N CYS A 257 7.38 8.99 4.56
CA CYS A 257 8.73 9.14 5.05
C CYS A 257 9.22 7.86 5.72
N HIS A 258 10.31 7.29 5.18
CA HIS A 258 11.07 6.28 5.90
C HIS A 258 11.91 6.96 6.98
N THR A 259 11.76 6.52 8.24
CA THR A 259 12.53 7.03 9.36
C THR A 259 12.53 6.08 10.56
N TYR A 260 13.68 5.88 11.18
CA TYR A 260 13.79 5.03 12.35
C TYR A 260 13.81 5.84 13.66
N GLY A 261 14.59 6.92 13.72
CA GLY A 261 14.74 7.66 14.96
C GLY A 261 15.54 8.97 14.79
N GLY A 262 15.96 9.56 15.89
CA GLY A 262 16.84 10.71 15.95
C GLY A 262 16.33 11.95 15.21
N GLU A 263 17.27 12.74 14.68
CA GLU A 263 16.99 13.98 13.95
C GLU A 263 16.13 13.75 12.70
N GLY A 264 16.37 12.63 11.96
CA GLY A 264 15.59 12.29 10.78
C GLY A 264 14.11 12.08 11.10
N MET A 265 13.80 11.38 12.19
CA MET A 265 12.42 11.21 12.66
C MET A 265 11.81 12.54 13.09
N ALA A 266 12.54 13.33 13.84
CA ALA A 266 12.07 14.66 14.28
C ALA A 266 11.76 15.56 13.07
N SER A 267 12.62 15.59 12.05
CA SER A 267 12.41 16.34 10.82
C SER A 267 11.16 15.85 10.08
N CYS A 268 10.99 14.53 9.95
CA CYS A 268 9.85 13.90 9.31
C CYS A 268 8.51 14.33 9.94
N ILE A 269 8.34 14.10 11.24
CA ILE A 269 7.06 14.39 11.91
C ILE A 269 6.81 15.89 12.09
N ASN A 270 7.85 16.70 12.33
CA ASN A 270 7.71 18.16 12.48
C ASN A 270 7.40 18.87 11.16
N ALA A 271 7.90 18.39 10.02
CA ALA A 271 7.51 18.89 8.71
C ALA A 271 6.06 18.55 8.34
N GLY A 272 5.47 17.55 9.00
CA GLY A 272 4.08 17.17 8.78
C GLY A 272 3.89 16.26 7.56
N VAL A 273 4.76 15.27 7.39
CA VAL A 273 4.56 14.21 6.39
C VAL A 273 3.27 13.44 6.72
N ASP A 274 2.56 12.95 5.69
CA ASP A 274 1.26 12.30 5.87
C ASP A 274 1.37 10.86 6.36
N ALA A 275 2.47 10.18 6.04
CA ALA A 275 2.73 8.80 6.42
C ALA A 275 4.15 8.63 6.97
N PRO A 276 4.39 8.89 8.25
CA PRO A 276 5.65 8.53 8.91
C PRO A 276 5.70 7.02 9.13
N ASN A 277 6.76 6.37 8.61
CA ASN A 277 6.91 4.93 8.63
C ASN A 277 8.01 4.48 9.59
N HIS A 278 7.85 3.30 10.16
CA HIS A 278 8.75 2.58 11.05
C HIS A 278 8.84 3.16 12.45
N LEU A 279 9.24 4.42 12.64
CA LEU A 279 9.29 5.16 13.91
C LEU A 279 9.86 4.35 15.09
N LEU A 280 10.97 3.61 14.89
CA LEU A 280 11.46 2.62 15.85
C LEU A 280 11.83 3.23 17.22
N GLU A 281 12.33 4.46 17.23
CA GLU A 281 12.69 5.19 18.44
C GLU A 281 11.66 6.24 18.86
N LEU A 282 10.38 6.04 18.45
CA LEU A 282 9.29 6.95 18.83
C LEU A 282 9.19 7.08 20.35
N ASP A 283 9.44 8.30 20.86
CA ASP A 283 9.38 8.68 22.25
C ASP A 283 8.10 9.46 22.60
N GLN A 284 8.00 9.96 23.81
CA GLN A 284 6.83 10.72 24.28
C GLN A 284 6.67 12.07 23.55
N ASP A 285 7.76 12.71 23.15
CA ASP A 285 7.70 14.00 22.45
C ASP A 285 7.28 13.79 21.00
N GLY A 286 7.78 12.76 20.34
CA GLY A 286 7.30 12.34 19.04
C GLY A 286 5.80 11.99 19.05
N ILE A 287 5.34 11.26 20.05
CA ILE A 287 3.90 10.94 20.23
C ILE A 287 3.06 12.22 20.35
N LYS A 288 3.50 13.21 21.12
CA LYS A 288 2.79 14.49 21.24
C LYS A 288 2.64 15.17 19.87
N VAL A 289 3.71 15.19 19.07
CA VAL A 289 3.69 15.78 17.72
C VAL A 289 2.74 15.01 16.81
N LEU A 290 2.78 13.66 16.81
CA LEU A 290 1.85 12.85 16.01
C LEU A 290 0.40 13.16 16.36
N LEU A 291 0.05 13.21 17.63
CA LEU A 291 -1.31 13.54 18.10
C LEU A 291 -1.71 14.97 17.74
N GLN A 292 -0.84 15.96 17.97
CA GLN A 292 -1.09 17.36 17.67
C GLN A 292 -1.36 17.58 16.16
N LYS A 293 -0.56 16.93 15.32
CA LYS A 293 -0.67 17.02 13.86
C LYS A 293 -1.66 16.02 13.27
N LYS A 294 -2.24 15.12 14.08
CA LYS A 294 -3.14 14.04 13.65
C LYS A 294 -2.49 13.11 12.64
N LEU A 295 -1.20 12.84 12.80
CA LEU A 295 -0.46 11.94 11.93
C LEU A 295 -0.63 10.48 12.40
N PRO A 296 -0.77 9.51 11.48
CA PRO A 296 -0.76 8.10 11.83
C PRO A 296 0.67 7.59 12.05
N PHE A 297 0.79 6.38 12.56
CA PHE A 297 2.02 5.61 12.57
C PHE A 297 1.87 4.42 11.62
N VAL A 298 2.59 4.41 10.49
CA VAL A 298 2.62 3.28 9.56
C VAL A 298 3.64 2.27 10.08
N ALA A 299 3.11 1.18 10.64
CA ALA A 299 3.93 0.13 11.23
C ALA A 299 4.21 -0.97 10.20
N THR A 300 5.45 -1.06 9.75
CA THR A 300 5.94 -2.08 8.83
C THR A 300 6.72 -3.13 9.61
N LEU A 301 6.31 -4.37 9.55
CA LEU A 301 6.89 -5.41 10.39
C LEU A 301 7.54 -6.56 9.63
N ASP A 302 7.13 -6.84 8.39
CA ASP A 302 7.63 -8.01 7.67
C ASP A 302 9.12 -7.91 7.37
N ASP A 303 9.60 -6.73 6.97
CA ASP A 303 11.02 -6.47 6.78
C ASP A 303 11.81 -6.56 8.09
N LEU A 304 11.24 -6.08 9.19
CA LEU A 304 11.86 -6.17 10.52
C LEU A 304 11.94 -7.62 11.02
N ILE A 305 10.91 -8.42 10.76
CA ILE A 305 10.91 -9.88 11.06
C ILE A 305 12.06 -10.56 10.32
N ALA A 306 12.26 -10.26 9.05
CA ALA A 306 13.32 -10.82 8.24
C ALA A 306 14.72 -10.42 8.73
N LEU A 307 14.85 -9.23 9.31
CA LEU A 307 16.13 -8.67 9.77
C LEU A 307 16.45 -9.02 11.25
N GLU A 308 15.49 -9.52 12.02
CA GLU A 308 15.64 -9.71 13.48
C GLU A 308 16.82 -10.60 13.85
N LYS A 309 17.03 -11.71 13.12
CA LYS A 309 18.15 -12.61 13.39
C LYS A 309 19.49 -11.89 13.28
N GLY A 310 19.69 -11.12 12.21
CA GLY A 310 20.93 -10.37 12.00
C GLY A 310 21.13 -9.26 13.04
N ASP A 311 20.07 -8.59 13.46
CA ASP A 311 20.12 -7.58 14.52
C ASP A 311 20.54 -8.19 15.87
N LEU A 312 19.97 -9.35 16.24
CA LEU A 312 20.32 -10.04 17.46
C LEU A 312 21.78 -10.55 17.43
N GLU A 313 22.25 -11.03 16.30
CA GLU A 313 23.66 -11.41 16.12
C GLU A 313 24.58 -10.19 16.29
N ALA A 314 24.26 -9.08 15.65
CA ALA A 314 25.06 -7.84 15.70
C ALA A 314 25.10 -7.21 17.11
N THR A 315 24.04 -7.36 17.89
CA THR A 315 23.90 -6.76 19.24
C THR A 315 24.24 -7.72 20.38
N GLY A 316 24.62 -8.97 20.08
CA GLY A 316 24.78 -10.01 21.10
C GLY A 316 23.49 -10.33 21.84
N GLY A 317 22.35 -10.27 21.17
CA GLY A 317 21.01 -10.53 21.72
C GLY A 317 20.40 -9.39 22.55
N ARG A 318 21.11 -8.26 22.70
CA ARG A 318 20.69 -7.15 23.55
C ARG A 318 19.55 -6.34 22.94
N ASN A 319 19.58 -6.11 21.62
CA ASN A 319 18.59 -5.27 20.91
C ASN A 319 18.30 -5.79 19.50
N SER A 320 17.18 -5.36 18.94
CA SER A 320 16.80 -5.56 17.53
C SER A 320 15.80 -4.47 17.12
N ARG A 321 15.69 -4.22 15.80
CA ARG A 321 14.64 -3.32 15.28
C ARG A 321 13.23 -3.81 15.66
N MET A 322 12.99 -5.11 15.74
CA MET A 322 11.73 -5.67 16.21
C MET A 322 11.43 -5.33 17.67
N LYS A 323 12.45 -5.36 18.56
CA LYS A 323 12.27 -4.92 19.95
C LYS A 323 11.94 -3.44 20.04
N LEU A 324 12.60 -2.61 19.24
CA LEU A 324 12.32 -1.16 19.18
C LEU A 324 10.92 -0.90 18.63
N ALA A 325 10.52 -1.57 17.55
CA ALA A 325 9.18 -1.47 16.97
C ALA A 325 8.08 -1.88 17.98
N GLU A 326 8.27 -2.98 18.72
CA GLU A 326 7.33 -3.38 19.77
C GLU A 326 7.14 -2.27 20.81
N GLN A 327 8.23 -1.69 21.28
CA GLN A 327 8.17 -0.61 22.29
C GLN A 327 7.50 0.64 21.73
N ALA A 328 7.80 1.02 20.48
CA ALA A 328 7.21 2.18 19.81
C ALA A 328 5.70 1.99 19.60
N ILE A 329 5.28 0.84 19.08
CA ILE A 329 3.87 0.53 18.83
C ILE A 329 3.09 0.47 20.14
N ARG A 330 3.61 -0.20 21.19
CA ARG A 330 2.94 -0.23 22.50
C ARG A 330 2.74 1.17 23.07
N ARG A 331 3.73 2.06 22.97
CA ARG A 331 3.60 3.47 23.42
C ARG A 331 2.58 4.23 22.59
N ALA A 332 2.62 4.10 21.26
CA ALA A 332 1.71 4.76 20.34
C ALA A 332 0.25 4.32 20.58
N VAL A 333 0.00 3.01 20.71
CA VAL A 333 -1.34 2.45 20.99
C VAL A 333 -1.86 2.95 22.35
N ALA A 334 -1.02 2.94 23.40
CA ALA A 334 -1.41 3.44 24.72
C ALA A 334 -1.77 4.93 24.72
N ALA A 335 -1.14 5.72 23.82
CA ALA A 335 -1.40 7.14 23.65
C ALA A 335 -2.57 7.44 22.69
N GLY A 336 -3.12 6.44 21.99
CA GLY A 336 -4.21 6.63 21.02
C GLY A 336 -3.77 7.12 19.64
N VAL A 337 -2.48 6.97 19.29
CA VAL A 337 -2.01 7.24 17.91
C VAL A 337 -2.59 6.18 16.97
N PRO A 338 -3.21 6.55 15.84
CA PRO A 338 -3.71 5.59 14.87
C PRO A 338 -2.56 4.78 14.26
N ILE A 339 -2.60 3.46 14.42
CA ILE A 339 -1.66 2.55 13.74
C ILE A 339 -2.25 2.20 12.37
N VAL A 340 -1.42 2.27 11.33
CA VAL A 340 -1.77 1.90 9.95
C VAL A 340 -0.97 0.67 9.55
N PHE A 341 -1.66 -0.28 8.92
CA PHE A 341 -1.05 -1.48 8.39
C PHE A 341 -0.17 -1.14 7.17
N GLY A 342 1.07 -1.55 7.21
CA GLY A 342 1.99 -1.57 6.10
C GLY A 342 2.93 -2.74 6.26
N SER A 343 3.18 -3.51 5.21
CA SER A 343 4.00 -4.71 5.33
C SER A 343 5.49 -4.44 5.14
N GLY A 344 5.84 -3.61 4.19
CA GLY A 344 7.20 -3.52 3.66
C GLY A 344 7.55 -4.70 2.77
N ALA A 345 6.56 -5.51 2.31
CA ALA A 345 6.80 -6.64 1.43
C ALA A 345 7.62 -6.20 0.21
N THR A 346 8.73 -6.90 -0.04
CA THR A 346 9.74 -6.42 -1.00
C THR A 346 10.64 -7.50 -1.61
N SER A 347 10.69 -8.72 -1.09
CA SER A 347 11.67 -9.72 -1.54
C SER A 347 11.30 -11.14 -1.12
N ALA A 348 12.10 -12.12 -1.51
CA ALA A 348 11.92 -13.50 -1.05
C ALA A 348 12.02 -13.66 0.48
N ALA A 349 12.75 -12.77 1.16
CA ALA A 349 12.82 -12.75 2.63
C ALA A 349 11.58 -12.09 3.26
N VAL A 350 10.92 -11.21 2.51
CA VAL A 350 9.71 -10.47 2.91
C VAL A 350 8.67 -10.66 1.79
N PRO A 351 8.09 -11.87 1.68
CA PRO A 351 7.38 -12.27 0.47
C PRO A 351 6.00 -11.63 0.37
N HIS A 352 5.65 -11.23 -0.85
CA HIS A 352 4.29 -10.88 -1.21
C HIS A 352 3.33 -12.06 -0.96
N GLY A 353 2.10 -11.75 -0.57
CA GLY A 353 1.06 -12.75 -0.26
C GLY A 353 1.13 -13.33 1.15
N LYS A 354 2.07 -12.89 2.00
CA LYS A 354 2.22 -13.33 3.40
C LYS A 354 2.06 -12.19 4.42
N GLN A 355 1.77 -11.00 3.99
CA GLN A 355 1.73 -9.78 4.81
C GLN A 355 0.76 -9.87 6.00
N ALA A 356 -0.30 -10.68 5.89
CA ALA A 356 -1.31 -10.84 6.94
C ALA A 356 -0.79 -11.49 8.24
N ASN A 357 0.43 -12.05 8.24
CA ASN A 357 1.10 -12.56 9.45
C ASN A 357 1.29 -11.45 10.51
N GLN A 358 1.38 -10.18 10.11
CA GLN A 358 1.50 -9.04 11.02
C GLN A 358 0.33 -8.89 11.99
N PHE A 359 -0.87 -9.34 11.64
CA PHE A 359 -2.01 -9.26 12.56
C PHE A 359 -1.77 -10.04 13.86
N ALA A 360 -1.12 -11.21 13.75
CA ALA A 360 -0.73 -11.98 14.93
C ALA A 360 0.31 -11.24 15.78
N VAL A 361 1.24 -10.52 15.14
CA VAL A 361 2.25 -9.70 15.84
C VAL A 361 1.58 -8.52 16.54
N TYR A 362 0.66 -7.82 15.88
CA TYR A 362 -0.10 -6.72 16.51
C TYR A 362 -0.87 -7.19 17.74
N ALA A 363 -1.55 -8.34 17.68
CA ALA A 363 -2.24 -8.91 18.81
C ALA A 363 -1.28 -9.26 19.97
N LYS A 364 -0.12 -9.87 19.66
CA LYS A 364 0.95 -10.16 20.64
C LYS A 364 1.48 -8.88 21.29
N TRP A 365 1.51 -7.76 20.57
CA TRP A 365 1.97 -6.46 21.08
C TRP A 365 0.89 -5.62 21.75
N GLY A 366 -0.30 -6.17 21.93
CA GLY A 366 -1.35 -5.62 22.78
C GLY A 366 -2.47 -4.87 22.05
N LEU A 367 -2.51 -4.89 20.72
CA LEU A 367 -3.70 -4.44 19.99
C LEU A 367 -4.83 -5.46 20.20
N LYS A 368 -6.01 -4.97 20.55
CA LYS A 368 -7.21 -5.83 20.52
C LYS A 368 -7.48 -6.29 19.08
N PRO A 369 -8.10 -7.47 18.87
CA PRO A 369 -8.41 -7.95 17.50
C PRO A 369 -9.09 -6.90 16.62
N THR A 370 -10.07 -6.17 17.15
CA THR A 370 -10.73 -5.06 16.47
C THR A 370 -9.74 -3.97 16.05
N GLN A 371 -8.83 -3.57 16.94
CA GLN A 371 -7.82 -2.55 16.62
C GLN A 371 -6.85 -3.04 15.55
N ALA A 372 -6.40 -4.30 15.65
CA ALA A 372 -5.54 -4.90 14.65
C ALA A 372 -6.21 -4.90 13.25
N LEU A 373 -7.48 -5.27 13.17
CA LEU A 373 -8.23 -5.25 11.92
C LEU A 373 -8.45 -3.80 11.41
N GLN A 374 -8.69 -2.84 12.29
CA GLN A 374 -8.88 -1.44 11.89
C GLN A 374 -7.62 -0.82 11.29
N THR A 375 -6.42 -1.36 11.56
CA THR A 375 -5.16 -0.87 10.94
C THR A 375 -5.19 -0.96 9.44
N THR A 376 -5.75 -2.04 8.88
CA THR A 376 -5.84 -2.31 7.42
C THR A 376 -7.13 -1.76 6.80
N TYR A 377 -8.12 -1.37 7.57
CA TYR A 377 -9.40 -0.88 7.06
C TYR A 377 -9.55 0.63 7.22
N LEU A 378 -10.05 1.08 8.36
CA LEU A 378 -10.39 2.51 8.56
C LEU A 378 -9.15 3.39 8.59
N ASN A 379 -8.12 2.98 9.34
CA ASN A 379 -6.92 3.80 9.50
C ASN A 379 -6.14 3.93 8.18
N ALA A 380 -5.96 2.81 7.47
CA ALA A 380 -5.30 2.81 6.16
C ALA A 380 -6.12 3.59 5.12
N ALA A 381 -7.43 3.35 5.03
CA ALA A 381 -8.28 4.07 4.09
C ALA A 381 -8.24 5.59 4.31
N HIS A 382 -8.26 6.03 5.57
CA HIS A 382 -8.20 7.45 5.93
C HIS A 382 -6.85 8.10 5.59
N MET A 383 -5.76 7.35 5.73
CA MET A 383 -4.42 7.85 5.39
C MET A 383 -4.23 8.03 3.89
N LEU A 384 -4.77 7.14 3.06
CA LEU A 384 -4.58 7.19 1.61
C LEU A 384 -5.05 8.52 0.99
N ASN A 385 -4.53 8.84 -0.21
CA ASN A 385 -4.79 10.13 -0.85
C ASN A 385 -6.19 10.16 -1.54
N TYR A 386 -6.61 11.35 -1.95
CA TYR A 386 -7.84 11.65 -2.73
C TYR A 386 -9.15 11.35 -2.01
N GLY A 387 -9.15 11.19 -0.69
CA GLY A 387 -10.36 10.90 0.08
C GLY A 387 -10.99 9.56 -0.29
N ILE A 388 -10.16 8.57 -0.66
CA ILE A 388 -10.59 7.24 -1.12
C ILE A 388 -11.33 6.46 -0.01
N GLU A 389 -11.23 6.87 1.24
CA GLU A 389 -11.99 6.30 2.36
C GLU A 389 -13.51 6.34 2.15
N LYS A 390 -13.99 7.19 1.24
CA LYS A 390 -15.39 7.22 0.81
C LYS A 390 -15.78 5.99 0.00
N ASP A 391 -14.81 5.35 -0.61
CA ASP A 391 -14.99 4.26 -1.57
C ASP A 391 -14.53 2.89 -1.07
N ILE A 392 -13.62 2.82 -0.06
CA ILE A 392 -13.01 1.57 0.44
C ILE A 392 -13.04 1.48 1.98
N GLY A 393 -12.53 0.37 2.52
CA GLY A 393 -12.29 0.16 3.97
C GLY A 393 -13.50 -0.30 4.77
N THR A 394 -14.70 -0.32 4.18
CA THR A 394 -15.93 -0.86 4.81
C THR A 394 -16.84 -1.50 3.76
N ILE A 395 -17.74 -2.39 4.19
CA ILE A 395 -18.79 -2.94 3.33
C ILE A 395 -20.07 -2.11 3.54
N GLU A 396 -20.23 -1.07 2.73
CA GLU A 396 -21.34 -0.11 2.82
C GLU A 396 -21.86 0.25 1.43
N LYS A 397 -23.13 0.63 1.37
CA LYS A 397 -23.75 1.14 0.14
C LYS A 397 -22.95 2.27 -0.48
N GLY A 398 -22.70 2.20 -1.77
CA GLY A 398 -21.96 3.18 -2.56
C GLY A 398 -20.47 2.92 -2.67
N LYS A 399 -19.89 2.11 -1.78
CA LYS A 399 -18.47 1.75 -1.83
C LYS A 399 -18.15 0.72 -2.90
N PHE A 400 -16.88 0.60 -3.26
CA PHE A 400 -16.43 -0.48 -4.15
C PHE A 400 -16.72 -1.84 -3.52
N ALA A 401 -17.09 -2.78 -4.36
CA ALA A 401 -17.24 -4.19 -3.98
C ALA A 401 -15.85 -4.86 -3.91
N ASP A 402 -15.03 -4.38 -2.98
CA ASP A 402 -13.74 -4.94 -2.59
C ASP A 402 -13.96 -5.75 -1.32
N ILE A 403 -14.09 -7.06 -1.46
CA ILE A 403 -14.63 -7.96 -0.43
C ILE A 403 -13.75 -9.19 -0.34
N ILE A 404 -13.43 -9.62 0.89
CA ILE A 404 -12.77 -10.89 1.17
C ILE A 404 -13.62 -11.76 2.09
N ALA A 405 -13.31 -13.05 2.15
CA ALA A 405 -13.86 -13.91 3.19
C ALA A 405 -12.83 -14.94 3.69
N VAL A 406 -12.95 -15.22 5.00
CA VAL A 406 -12.20 -16.24 5.73
C VAL A 406 -13.14 -17.24 6.36
N SER A 407 -12.66 -18.44 6.73
CA SER A 407 -13.53 -19.49 7.30
C SER A 407 -13.91 -19.18 8.75
N GLY A 408 -12.98 -18.72 9.57
CA GLY A 408 -13.15 -18.50 11.00
C GLY A 408 -13.65 -17.10 11.36
N ASN A 409 -13.48 -16.74 12.62
CA ASN A 409 -13.82 -15.42 13.15
C ASN A 409 -12.56 -14.64 13.55
N PRO A 410 -12.10 -13.64 12.77
CA PRO A 410 -10.90 -12.88 13.08
C PRO A 410 -10.94 -12.08 14.38
N LEU A 411 -12.11 -11.85 14.98
CA LEU A 411 -12.21 -11.25 16.30
C LEU A 411 -11.87 -12.24 17.43
N ALA A 412 -11.98 -13.55 17.17
CA ALA A 412 -11.56 -14.60 18.09
C ALA A 412 -10.08 -15.00 17.85
N ASP A 413 -9.68 -15.06 16.60
CA ASP A 413 -8.31 -15.41 16.17
C ASP A 413 -7.93 -14.60 14.93
N VAL A 414 -7.12 -13.56 15.11
CA VAL A 414 -6.71 -12.68 14.02
C VAL A 414 -5.84 -13.37 12.96
N SER A 415 -5.25 -14.54 13.27
CA SER A 415 -4.49 -15.33 12.28
C SER A 415 -5.37 -15.91 11.17
N GLU A 416 -6.70 -15.86 11.30
CA GLU A 416 -7.64 -16.14 10.22
C GLU A 416 -7.39 -15.25 8.99
N MET A 417 -6.85 -14.05 9.18
CA MET A 417 -6.52 -13.14 8.09
C MET A 417 -5.43 -13.67 7.14
N GLU A 418 -4.64 -14.64 7.58
CA GLU A 418 -3.66 -15.34 6.74
C GLU A 418 -4.30 -16.37 5.79
N ARG A 419 -5.58 -16.71 6.01
CA ARG A 419 -6.32 -17.76 5.31
C ARG A 419 -7.53 -17.21 4.57
N VAL A 420 -7.28 -16.26 3.66
CA VAL A 420 -8.33 -15.72 2.78
C VAL A 420 -8.67 -16.76 1.72
N HIS A 421 -9.96 -17.09 1.59
CA HIS A 421 -10.48 -18.09 0.65
C HIS A 421 -11.38 -17.48 -0.44
N PHE A 422 -11.85 -16.26 -0.23
CA PHE A 422 -12.61 -15.51 -1.22
C PHE A 422 -12.04 -14.11 -1.38
N VAL A 423 -11.89 -13.67 -2.62
CA VAL A 423 -11.46 -12.33 -2.97
C VAL A 423 -12.31 -11.80 -4.11
N MET A 424 -12.91 -10.63 -3.91
CA MET A 424 -13.59 -9.85 -4.93
C MET A 424 -12.97 -8.45 -4.95
N LYS A 425 -12.65 -7.95 -6.14
CA LYS A 425 -12.15 -6.58 -6.34
C LYS A 425 -13.03 -5.87 -7.38
N GLY A 426 -13.69 -4.79 -6.98
CA GLY A 426 -14.58 -4.03 -7.85
C GLY A 426 -15.65 -4.92 -8.51
N GLY A 427 -16.31 -5.80 -7.73
CA GLY A 427 -17.34 -6.71 -8.23
C GLY A 427 -16.84 -7.91 -9.04
N THR A 428 -15.56 -7.95 -9.38
CA THR A 428 -14.95 -9.09 -10.09
C THR A 428 -14.42 -10.11 -9.08
N VAL A 429 -14.87 -11.37 -9.16
CA VAL A 429 -14.36 -12.45 -8.33
C VAL A 429 -12.96 -12.85 -8.83
N ILE A 430 -11.98 -12.72 -7.94
CA ILE A 430 -10.58 -13.05 -8.19
C ILE A 430 -10.27 -14.48 -7.74
N ARG A 431 -10.82 -14.86 -6.58
CA ARG A 431 -10.62 -16.16 -5.93
C ARG A 431 -11.90 -16.60 -5.21
N ASN A 432 -12.26 -17.87 -5.31
CA ASN A 432 -13.38 -18.45 -4.57
C ASN A 432 -13.14 -19.94 -4.27
N ASP A 433 -12.41 -20.22 -3.20
CA ASP A 433 -12.11 -21.58 -2.77
C ASP A 433 -13.32 -22.26 -2.12
N PHE A 434 -14.30 -21.49 -1.59
CA PHE A 434 -15.52 -22.05 -1.01
C PHE A 434 -16.38 -22.78 -2.04
N ALA A 435 -16.37 -22.34 -3.30
CA ALA A 435 -17.08 -23.04 -4.38
C ALA A 435 -16.52 -24.44 -4.65
N MET A 436 -15.21 -24.63 -4.45
CA MET A 436 -14.55 -25.94 -4.64
C MET A 436 -14.80 -26.87 -3.46
N LEU A 437 -14.87 -26.36 -2.24
CA LEU A 437 -15.15 -27.14 -1.04
C LEU A 437 -16.58 -27.71 -1.04
N GLY A 438 -17.55 -27.03 -1.69
CA GLY A 438 -18.95 -27.47 -1.81
C GLY A 438 -19.17 -28.59 -2.83
N THR A 439 -18.24 -28.86 -3.73
CA THR A 439 -18.40 -29.86 -4.81
C THR A 439 -17.84 -31.26 -4.47
N GLY A 440 -17.30 -31.45 -3.26
CA GLY A 440 -16.84 -32.77 -2.82
C GLY A 440 -15.66 -33.34 -3.59
N ALA A 441 -14.96 -32.55 -4.38
CA ALA A 441 -13.75 -32.97 -5.08
C ALA A 441 -12.60 -33.08 -4.06
N ARG A 442 -12.33 -34.31 -3.63
CA ARG A 442 -11.05 -34.65 -2.98
C ARG A 442 -9.95 -34.58 -4.05
N LEU A 443 -8.97 -33.76 -3.83
CA LEU A 443 -7.69 -33.81 -4.54
C LEU A 443 -6.91 -35.06 -4.14
#